data_93d0f4d31c4db0142734b3111ad5c3f3
#
_entry.id   93d0f4d31c4db0142734b3111ad5c3f3
#
_cell.length_a   1.000
_cell.length_b   1.000
_cell.length_c   1.000
_cell.angle_alpha   90.00
_cell.angle_beta   90.00
_cell.angle_gamma   90.00
#
_symmetry.space_group_name_H-M   'P 1'
#
loop_
_entity.id
_entity.type
_entity.pdbx_description
1 polymer ?
#
loop_
_entity_poly.entity_id
_entity_poly.type
_entity_poly.pdbx_seq_one_letter_code
_entity_poly.pdbx_strand_id
1 'polypeptide(L)'
;MTDINMLEDAFPQDKQIGGSHYKNFHIQPYEFISKNNLSFFQGNVVKYVCRYLHKNGVEDLQKIKHYCDLEIKKLKDIKRKNNA
;
A
#
# COMPACT_ATOMS: atom_id res chain seq x y z
N MET A 1 -12.99 18.21 -10.20
CA MET A 1 -13.22 17.77 -9.59
C MET A 1 -13.57 17.36 -9.54
N THR A 2 -13.78 17.25 -9.66
CA THR A 2 -14.19 16.83 -9.18
C THR A 2 -14.74 16.48 -9.10
N ASP A 3 -14.98 16.14 -9.38
CA ASP A 3 -15.71 15.75 -9.02
C ASP A 3 -16.19 15.59 -8.29
N ILE A 4 -16.61 15.79 -8.35
CA ILE A 4 -17.22 15.82 -7.44
C ILE A 4 -18.19 14.94 -7.10
N ASN A 5 -18.96 14.59 -7.77
CA ASN A 5 -19.82 13.71 -7.53
C ASN A 5 -19.21 12.65 -7.03
N MET A 6 -18.26 12.74 -7.36
CA MET A 6 -17.55 11.90 -6.86
C MET A 6 -17.53 12.10 -5.52
N LEU A 7 -18.09 13.09 -5.12
CA LEU A 7 -17.97 13.33 -3.81
C LEU A 7 -18.74 12.48 -2.96
N GLU A 8 -19.94 12.17 -3.31
CA GLU A 8 -20.62 11.29 -2.52
C GLU A 8 -20.10 9.98 -2.77
N ASP A 9 -19.51 9.82 -3.86
CA ASP A 9 -18.90 8.58 -4.12
C ASP A 9 -17.45 8.81 -4.14
N ALA A 10 -17.02 9.83 -3.43
CA ALA A 10 -15.67 10.26 -3.58
C ALA A 10 -14.67 9.27 -3.09
N PHE A 11 -15.04 8.41 -2.17
CA PHE A 11 -14.11 7.43 -1.66
C PHE A 11 -14.56 6.04 -2.04
N PRO A 12 -14.38 5.67 -3.30
CA PRO A 12 -14.77 4.33 -3.73
C PRO A 12 -14.09 3.24 -2.93
N GLN A 13 -12.94 3.54 -2.33
CA GLN A 13 -12.27 2.56 -1.50
C GLN A 13 -13.11 2.17 -0.30
N ASP A 14 -14.12 2.96 0.04
CA ASP A 14 -15.01 2.61 1.13
C ASP A 14 -15.95 1.49 0.74
N LYS A 15 -16.08 1.21 -0.54
CA LYS A 15 -16.90 0.12 -1.00
C LYS A 15 -15.98 -1.04 -1.28
N GLN A 16 -15.82 -1.92 -0.36
CA GLN A 16 -14.90 -3.04 -0.48
C GLN A 16 -15.33 -4.00 -1.58
N ILE A 17 -14.59 -4.02 -2.66
CA ILE A 17 -14.85 -4.96 -3.73
C ILE A 17 -13.98 -6.17 -3.50
N GLY A 18 -14.59 -7.32 -3.39
CA GLY A 18 -13.85 -8.55 -3.18
C GLY A 18 -13.53 -8.84 -1.74
N GLY A 19 -14.05 -8.06 -0.80
CA GLY A 19 -13.78 -8.35 0.59
C GLY A 19 -14.04 -7.15 1.47
N SER A 20 -13.76 -7.31 2.75
CA SER A 20 -14.02 -6.25 3.70
C SER A 20 -12.84 -6.05 4.63
N HIS A 21 -11.62 -6.37 4.18
CA HIS A 21 -10.47 -6.35 5.07
C HIS A 21 -10.10 -4.95 5.54
N TYR A 22 -10.62 -3.90 4.91
CA TYR A 22 -10.31 -2.54 5.33
C TYR A 22 -11.50 -1.80 5.91
N LYS A 23 -12.62 -2.49 6.08
CA LYS A 23 -13.87 -1.83 6.43
C LYS A 23 -13.81 -1.02 7.71
N ASN A 24 -13.08 -1.49 8.70
CA ASN A 24 -13.04 -0.85 10.00
C ASN A 24 -11.92 0.16 10.15
N PHE A 25 -11.21 0.47 9.10
CA PHE A 25 -10.15 1.46 9.18
C PHE A 25 -10.74 2.86 9.12
N HIS A 26 -10.27 3.73 9.97
CA HIS A 26 -10.72 5.12 9.94
C HIS A 26 -10.31 5.79 8.63
N ILE A 27 -9.12 5.49 8.14
CA ILE A 27 -8.65 5.99 6.87
C ILE A 27 -8.26 4.77 6.06
N GLN A 28 -8.81 4.66 4.87
CA GLN A 28 -8.51 3.51 4.01
C GLN A 28 -7.05 3.57 3.56
N PRO A 29 -6.40 2.42 3.45
CA PRO A 29 -4.99 2.39 3.01
C PRO A 29 -4.78 3.13 1.69
N TYR A 30 -5.68 2.99 0.73
CA TYR A 30 -5.53 3.68 -0.54
C TYR A 30 -5.47 5.19 -0.35
N GLU A 31 -6.33 5.72 0.49
CA GLU A 31 -6.36 7.16 0.73
C GLU A 31 -5.07 7.62 1.39
N PHE A 32 -4.59 6.88 2.37
CA PHE A 32 -3.35 7.22 3.06
C PHE A 32 -2.16 7.19 2.08
N ILE A 33 -2.08 6.14 1.28
CA ILE A 33 -1.00 5.97 0.31
C ILE A 33 -1.02 7.10 -0.71
N SER A 34 -2.21 7.39 -1.23
CA SER A 34 -2.36 8.37 -2.28
C SER A 34 -2.09 9.78 -1.79
N LYS A 35 -2.64 10.14 -0.65
CA LYS A 35 -2.48 11.49 -0.14
C LYS A 35 -1.07 11.79 0.32
N ASN A 36 -0.32 10.78 0.70
CA ASN A 36 1.06 10.97 1.12
C ASN A 36 2.04 10.74 -0.02
N ASN A 37 1.54 10.48 -1.22
CA ASN A 37 2.39 10.26 -2.41
C ASN A 37 3.44 9.18 -2.14
N LEU A 38 3.03 8.08 -1.53
CA LEU A 38 3.95 7.01 -1.22
C LEU A 38 4.38 6.29 -2.48
N SER A 39 5.58 5.75 -2.47
CA SER A 39 6.11 4.99 -3.59
C SER A 39 5.38 3.66 -3.72
N PHE A 40 5.63 2.97 -4.83
CA PHE A 40 5.05 1.65 -5.04
C PHE A 40 5.44 0.71 -3.91
N PHE A 41 6.71 0.71 -3.51
CA PHE A 41 7.17 -0.12 -2.41
C PHE A 41 6.43 0.23 -1.13
N GLN A 42 6.42 1.51 -0.76
CA GLN A 42 5.77 1.93 0.47
C GLN A 42 4.29 1.57 0.46
N GLY A 43 3.63 1.79 -0.67
CA GLY A 43 2.21 1.48 -0.78
C GLY A 43 1.91 0.00 -0.63
N ASN A 44 2.75 -0.85 -1.22
CA ASN A 44 2.54 -2.28 -1.09
C ASN A 44 2.78 -2.77 0.33
N VAL A 45 3.78 -2.23 1.01
CA VAL A 45 4.02 -2.61 2.40
C VAL A 45 2.83 -2.20 3.26
N VAL A 46 2.34 -0.98 3.10
CA VAL A 46 1.18 -0.51 3.86
C VAL A 46 -0.03 -1.40 3.59
N LYS A 47 -0.28 -1.71 2.32
CA LYS A 47 -1.42 -2.53 1.95
C LYS A 47 -1.38 -3.91 2.61
N TYR A 48 -0.26 -4.59 2.49
CA TYR A 48 -0.15 -5.94 3.01
C TYR A 48 -0.14 -5.96 4.54
N VAL A 49 0.51 -4.98 5.16
CA VAL A 49 0.55 -4.97 6.62
C VAL A 49 -0.83 -4.64 7.20
N CYS A 50 -1.67 -3.93 6.45
CA CYS A 50 -3.01 -3.61 6.93
C CYS A 50 -3.98 -4.77 6.77
N ARG A 51 -3.67 -5.73 5.89
CA ARG A 51 -4.67 -6.77 5.60
C ARG A 51 -4.27 -8.18 5.99
N TYR A 52 -3.03 -8.43 6.37
CA TYR A 52 -2.56 -9.81 6.50
C TYR A 52 -3.38 -10.63 7.48
N LEU A 53 -3.90 -10.03 8.54
CA LEU A 53 -4.69 -10.77 9.53
C LEU A 53 -6.02 -11.24 8.97
N HIS A 54 -6.53 -10.56 7.96
CA HIS A 54 -7.86 -10.86 7.43
C HIS A 54 -7.84 -11.42 6.02
N LYS A 55 -6.67 -11.69 5.49
CA LYS A 55 -6.61 -12.21 4.14
C LYS A 55 -5.64 -13.39 4.04
N ASN A 56 -4.38 -13.16 3.74
CA ASN A 56 -3.46 -14.25 3.43
C ASN A 56 -2.43 -14.55 4.51
N GLY A 57 -2.50 -13.86 5.62
CA GLY A 57 -1.64 -14.16 6.77
C GLY A 57 -0.17 -14.20 6.43
N VAL A 58 0.43 -15.37 6.62
CA VAL A 58 1.87 -15.54 6.41
C VAL A 58 2.29 -15.17 4.99
N GLU A 59 1.46 -15.48 4.01
CA GLU A 59 1.81 -15.15 2.63
C GLU A 59 1.95 -13.63 2.44
N ASP A 60 1.06 -12.84 3.03
CA ASP A 60 1.17 -11.40 2.93
C ASP A 60 2.43 -10.88 3.62
N LEU A 61 2.79 -11.46 4.76
CA LEU A 61 4.02 -11.08 5.44
C LEU A 61 5.25 -11.45 4.62
N GLN A 62 5.21 -12.58 3.93
CA GLN A 62 6.30 -12.99 3.06
C GLN A 62 6.43 -12.04 1.87
N LYS A 63 5.30 -11.52 1.37
CA LYS A 63 5.35 -10.53 0.31
C LYS A 63 6.03 -9.25 0.79
N ILE A 64 5.74 -8.84 2.03
CA ILE A 64 6.39 -7.67 2.59
C ILE A 64 7.90 -7.87 2.67
N LYS A 65 8.32 -9.06 3.13
CA LYS A 65 9.75 -9.37 3.20
C LYS A 65 10.38 -9.30 1.81
N HIS A 66 9.72 -9.84 0.83
CA HIS A 66 10.25 -9.84 -0.53
C HIS A 66 10.39 -8.41 -1.07
N TYR A 67 9.38 -7.58 -0.84
CA TYR A 67 9.47 -6.18 -1.27
C TYR A 67 10.61 -5.46 -0.54
N CYS A 68 10.80 -5.75 0.74
CA CYS A 68 11.91 -5.16 1.48
C CYS A 68 13.25 -5.57 0.89
N ASP A 69 13.39 -6.84 0.52
CA ASP A 69 14.64 -7.32 -0.08
C ASP A 69 14.92 -6.60 -1.40
N LEU A 70 13.89 -6.41 -2.22
CA LEU A 70 14.05 -5.70 -3.47
C LEU A 70 14.45 -4.25 -3.25
N GLU A 71 13.84 -3.60 -2.28
CA GLU A 71 14.14 -2.20 -1.99
C GLU A 71 15.56 -2.04 -1.44
N ILE A 72 15.95 -2.95 -0.56
CA ILE A 72 17.30 -2.95 -0.01
C ILE A 72 18.33 -3.08 -1.14
N LYS A 73 18.09 -4.01 -2.06
CA LYS A 73 19.01 -4.19 -3.17
C LYS A 73 19.09 -2.93 -4.03
N LYS A 74 17.95 -2.33 -4.30
CA LYS A 74 17.90 -1.11 -5.11
C LYS A 74 18.70 0.00 -4.47
N LEU A 75 18.54 0.20 -3.17
CA LEU A 75 19.25 1.26 -2.47
C LEU A 75 20.75 0.99 -2.40
N LYS A 76 21.14 -0.28 -2.23
CA LYS A 76 22.54 -0.65 -2.24
C LYS A 76 23.16 -0.41 -3.63
N ASP A 77 22.43 -0.72 -4.69
CA ASP A 77 22.92 -0.51 -6.03
C ASP A 77 23.10 0.97 -6.34
N ILE A 78 22.16 1.79 -5.90
CA ILE A 78 22.27 3.24 -6.08
C ILE A 78 23.49 3.78 -5.34
N LYS A 79 23.67 3.35 -4.09
CA LYS A 79 24.79 3.80 -3.31
C LYS A 79 26.11 3.37 -3.95
N ARG A 80 26.17 2.14 -4.48
CA ARG A 80 27.36 1.64 -5.13
C ARG A 80 27.70 2.47 -6.36
N LYS A 81 26.71 2.82 -7.17
CA LYS A 81 26.92 3.65 -8.34
C LYS A 81 27.43 5.04 -7.97
N ASN A 82 26.88 5.61 -6.88
CA ASN A 82 27.29 6.93 -6.47
C ASN A 82 28.71 6.95 -5.90
N ASN A 83 29.19 5.81 -5.43
CA ASN A 83 30.53 5.70 -4.89
C ASN A 83 31.56 5.21 -5.91
N ALA A 84 31.10 4.89 -7.09
CA ALA A 84 32.01 4.44 -8.17
C ALA A 84 32.56 5.64 -8.94
#